data_e0cde843d2469f314969f149fd87e382
#
_entry.id   e0cde843d2469f314969f149fd87e382
#
_cell.length_a   1.000
_cell.length_b   1.000
_cell.length_c   1.000
_cell.angle_alpha   90.00
_cell.angle_beta   90.00
_cell.angle_gamma   90.00
#
_symmetry.space_group_name_H-M   'P 1'
#
loop_
_entity.id
_entity.type
_entity.pdbx_description
1 polymer ?
#
loop_
_entity_poly.entity_id
_entity_poly.type
_entity_poly.pdbx_seq_one_letter_code
_entity_poly.pdbx_strand_id
1 'polypeptide(L)'
;MALGMLGVKIGMTQVYDERGVVTPVTVLQVGPCPVLQIRDIERDGYNAVQIGFRDKPRRKATRAERGHVSADLESKRRRALTAAGVTLPPKANCEPQRFIREFRLDQPAEQKVGDVLRAADVFADVKAVDITGTSKGRGTAGVMKRHNFAGLKASHGVKKHHRAPGSIGSHASNRGSGRPKKGHKAAGRYGAERITIRNLAIVKIDADHHLLVVRGAVPGPNGGLVMVRPTNKK
;
A
#
# COMPACT_ATOMS: atom_id res chain seq x y z
N MET A 1 9.30 4.87 -13.32
CA MET A 1 8.58 5.00 -12.03
C MET A 1 9.59 5.38 -10.96
N ALA A 2 9.29 6.35 -10.10
CA ALA A 2 10.21 6.75 -9.05
C ALA A 2 10.13 5.83 -7.83
N LEU A 3 11.22 5.76 -7.07
CA LEU A 3 11.30 5.03 -5.82
C LEU A 3 10.27 5.56 -4.81
N GLY A 4 9.61 4.67 -4.11
CA GLY A 4 8.67 5.00 -3.03
C GLY A 4 9.15 4.49 -1.70
N MET A 5 8.40 4.81 -0.64
CA MET A 5 8.70 4.39 0.72
C MET A 5 7.48 3.79 1.41
N LEU A 6 7.74 3.07 2.50
CA LEU A 6 6.70 2.55 3.39
C LEU A 6 6.55 3.45 4.61
N GLY A 7 5.32 3.55 5.10
CA GLY A 7 5.03 4.32 6.29
C GLY A 7 3.74 3.86 6.97
N VAL A 8 3.40 4.56 8.02
CA VAL A 8 2.16 4.36 8.80
C VAL A 8 1.46 5.68 8.97
N LYS A 9 0.14 5.66 8.83
CA LYS A 9 -0.72 6.79 9.15
C LYS A 9 -0.76 6.99 10.66
N ILE A 10 -0.30 8.14 11.14
CA ILE A 10 -0.40 8.51 12.55
C ILE A 10 -1.79 9.07 12.86
N GLY A 11 -2.20 10.10 12.10
CA GLY A 11 -3.46 10.78 12.34
C GLY A 11 -3.70 11.89 11.34
N MET A 12 -4.74 12.67 11.62
CA MET A 12 -5.05 13.89 10.88
C MET A 12 -5.09 15.06 11.84
N THR A 13 -4.65 16.21 11.34
CA THR A 13 -4.67 17.48 12.04
C THR A 13 -4.88 18.62 11.05
N GLN A 14 -4.73 19.84 11.49
CA GLN A 14 -4.77 21.02 10.64
C GLN A 14 -3.52 21.86 10.87
N VAL A 15 -3.08 22.54 9.83
CA VAL A 15 -1.96 23.48 9.84
C VAL A 15 -2.47 24.81 9.28
N TYR A 16 -2.06 25.90 9.90
CA TYR A 16 -2.34 27.24 9.41
C TYR A 16 -1.18 27.69 8.53
N ASP A 17 -1.48 28.27 7.41
CA ASP A 17 -0.47 28.97 6.59
C ASP A 17 -0.19 30.39 7.15
N GLU A 18 0.78 31.07 6.55
CA GLU A 18 1.16 32.42 6.94
C GLU A 18 -0.01 33.44 6.81
N ARG A 19 -1.03 33.12 6.03
CA ARG A 19 -2.24 33.94 5.82
C ARG A 19 -3.37 33.57 6.76
N GLY A 20 -3.15 32.63 7.70
CA GLY A 20 -4.17 32.13 8.61
C GLY A 20 -5.18 31.15 7.98
N VAL A 21 -4.95 30.69 6.74
CA VAL A 21 -5.85 29.73 6.08
C VAL A 21 -5.59 28.31 6.62
N VAL A 22 -6.67 27.67 7.04
CA VAL A 22 -6.61 26.29 7.57
C VAL A 22 -6.41 25.29 6.46
N THR A 23 -5.37 24.49 6.55
CA THR A 23 -5.12 23.36 5.66
C THR A 23 -5.25 22.05 6.42
N PRO A 24 -6.23 21.18 6.08
CA PRO A 24 -6.34 19.85 6.68
C PRO A 24 -5.18 18.96 6.18
N VAL A 25 -4.52 18.30 7.12
CA VAL A 25 -3.35 17.48 6.80
C VAL A 25 -3.43 16.10 7.47
N THR A 26 -2.79 15.14 6.82
CA THR A 26 -2.52 13.83 7.42
C THR A 26 -1.02 13.73 7.75
N VAL A 27 -0.72 13.28 8.95
CA VAL A 27 0.64 13.00 9.40
C VAL A 27 0.95 11.52 9.20
N LEU A 28 2.02 11.24 8.48
CA LEU A 28 2.53 9.92 8.19
C LEU A 28 3.93 9.77 8.80
N GLN A 29 4.19 8.67 9.45
CA GLN A 29 5.55 8.25 9.79
C GLN A 29 6.09 7.42 8.62
N VAL A 30 7.09 7.92 7.91
CA VAL A 30 7.64 7.31 6.70
C VAL A 30 9.11 6.98 6.90
N GLY A 31 9.43 5.68 6.88
CA GLY A 31 10.77 5.17 7.15
C GLY A 31 11.15 5.17 8.63
N PRO A 32 12.43 4.88 8.95
CA PRO A 32 13.47 4.43 8.01
C PRO A 32 13.12 3.09 7.34
N CYS A 33 13.53 2.93 6.07
CA CYS A 33 13.23 1.73 5.29
C CYS A 33 14.54 1.11 4.78
N PRO A 34 14.99 -0.05 5.30
CA PRO A 34 16.15 -0.75 4.76
C PRO A 34 15.83 -1.36 3.38
N VAL A 35 16.80 -1.27 2.48
CA VAL A 35 16.78 -1.96 1.18
C VAL A 35 17.16 -3.41 1.40
N LEU A 36 16.21 -4.33 1.18
CA LEU A 36 16.38 -5.74 1.45
C LEU A 36 16.94 -6.52 0.25
N GLN A 37 16.50 -6.14 -0.95
CA GLN A 37 16.89 -6.81 -2.19
C GLN A 37 16.69 -5.87 -3.38
N ILE A 38 17.55 -6.03 -4.37
CA ILE A 38 17.43 -5.37 -5.67
C ILE A 38 17.08 -6.42 -6.70
N ARG A 39 16.16 -6.10 -7.59
CA ARG A 39 15.75 -6.91 -8.73
C ARG A 39 16.30 -6.30 -9.99
N ASP A 40 16.89 -7.13 -10.83
CA ASP A 40 17.52 -6.75 -12.08
C ASP A 40 16.87 -7.48 -13.25
N ILE A 41 16.89 -6.87 -14.44
CA ILE A 41 16.28 -7.44 -15.66
C ILE A 41 16.90 -8.78 -16.00
N GLU A 42 18.21 -8.91 -15.89
CA GLU A 42 18.93 -10.13 -16.30
C GLU A 42 18.52 -11.37 -15.47
N ARG A 43 18.30 -11.18 -14.18
CA ARG A 43 17.98 -12.28 -13.27
C ARG A 43 16.48 -12.45 -13.02
N ASP A 44 15.77 -11.34 -12.84
CA ASP A 44 14.39 -11.33 -12.37
C ASP A 44 13.39 -10.89 -13.45
N GLY A 45 13.87 -10.39 -14.61
CA GLY A 45 13.06 -9.93 -15.72
C GLY A 45 12.50 -8.51 -15.57
N TYR A 46 12.81 -7.80 -14.47
CA TYR A 46 12.40 -6.43 -14.22
C TYR A 46 13.26 -5.75 -13.16
N ASN A 47 13.31 -4.42 -13.22
CA ASN A 47 13.98 -3.62 -12.20
C ASN A 47 13.04 -3.28 -11.06
N ALA A 48 13.46 -3.54 -9.82
CA ALA A 48 12.74 -3.14 -8.62
C ALA A 48 13.66 -3.09 -7.38
N VAL A 49 13.25 -2.29 -6.41
CA VAL A 49 13.85 -2.26 -5.08
C VAL A 49 12.84 -2.82 -4.07
N GLN A 50 13.25 -3.85 -3.34
CA GLN A 50 12.48 -4.39 -2.23
C GLN A 50 12.93 -3.72 -0.95
N ILE A 51 12.00 -3.07 -0.26
CA ILE A 51 12.26 -2.37 0.99
C ILE A 51 11.47 -2.97 2.15
N GLY A 52 12.06 -2.88 3.34
CA GLY A 52 11.45 -3.26 4.59
C GLY A 52 10.93 -2.06 5.37
N PHE A 53 10.03 -2.31 6.30
CA PHE A 53 9.54 -1.30 7.24
C PHE A 53 9.09 -1.94 8.55
N ARG A 54 9.51 -1.35 9.66
CA ARG A 54 9.33 -1.79 11.04
C ARG A 54 9.96 -3.15 11.33
N ASP A 55 10.86 -3.16 12.27
CA ASP A 55 11.51 -4.37 12.75
C ASP A 55 10.51 -5.34 13.38
N LYS A 56 10.74 -6.61 13.11
CA LYS A 56 9.98 -7.71 13.68
C LYS A 56 10.87 -8.42 14.70
N PRO A 57 10.46 -8.53 15.97
CA PRO A 57 11.26 -9.22 16.98
C PRO A 57 11.67 -10.63 16.52
N ARG A 58 12.94 -10.99 16.66
CA ARG A 58 13.50 -12.29 16.19
C ARG A 58 12.71 -13.49 16.69
N ARG A 59 12.19 -13.44 17.93
CA ARG A 59 11.35 -14.50 18.53
C ARG A 59 10.04 -14.73 17.77
N LYS A 60 9.50 -13.72 17.07
CA LYS A 60 8.28 -13.78 16.28
C LYS A 60 8.57 -14.01 14.79
N ALA A 61 9.83 -13.92 14.37
CA ALA A 61 10.22 -14.10 12.99
C ALA A 61 10.56 -15.58 12.72
N THR A 62 10.05 -16.11 11.63
CA THR A 62 10.36 -17.46 11.16
C THR A 62 11.83 -17.54 10.73
N ARG A 63 12.37 -18.76 10.64
CA ARG A 63 13.74 -18.98 10.14
C ARG A 63 13.91 -18.44 8.71
N ALA A 64 12.89 -18.56 7.87
CA ALA A 64 12.90 -18.05 6.51
C ALA A 64 12.98 -16.51 6.47
N GLU A 65 12.17 -15.82 7.27
CA GLU A 65 12.20 -14.36 7.36
C GLU A 65 13.54 -13.84 7.87
N ARG A 66 14.10 -14.48 8.90
CA ARG A 66 15.45 -14.17 9.40
C ARG A 66 16.51 -14.43 8.34
N GLY A 67 16.44 -15.58 7.65
CA GLY A 67 17.36 -15.93 6.59
C GLY A 67 17.23 -15.09 5.32
N HIS A 68 16.15 -14.35 5.14
CA HIS A 68 16.00 -13.39 4.06
C HIS A 68 16.93 -12.18 4.23
N VAL A 69 17.03 -11.67 5.44
CA VAL A 69 17.76 -10.44 5.77
C VAL A 69 19.16 -10.66 6.34
N SER A 70 19.39 -11.74 7.10
CA SER A 70 20.67 -12.00 7.76
C SER A 70 21.63 -12.82 6.88
N ALA A 71 22.88 -12.41 6.87
CA ALA A 71 23.95 -13.15 6.22
C ALA A 71 24.31 -14.43 6.98
N ASP A 72 24.19 -14.43 8.32
CA ASP A 72 24.62 -15.54 9.20
C ASP A 72 23.78 -16.82 9.04
N LEU A 73 22.54 -16.68 8.55
CA LEU A 73 21.62 -17.79 8.38
C LEU A 73 21.65 -18.30 6.94
N GLU A 74 22.48 -19.30 6.71
CA GLU A 74 22.54 -19.97 5.43
C GLU A 74 21.65 -21.21 5.37
N SER A 75 20.94 -21.37 4.24
CA SER A 75 20.24 -22.61 3.91
C SER A 75 21.20 -23.65 3.31
N LYS A 76 20.85 -24.93 3.40
CA LYS A 76 21.60 -26.00 2.72
C LYS A 76 21.79 -25.73 1.22
N ARG A 77 20.73 -25.23 0.56
CA ARG A 77 20.78 -24.86 -0.86
C ARG A 77 21.77 -23.73 -1.11
N ARG A 78 21.81 -22.70 -0.27
CA ARG A 78 22.73 -21.57 -0.42
C ARG A 78 24.19 -22.03 -0.32
N ARG A 79 24.51 -22.85 0.68
CA ARG A 79 25.84 -23.47 0.84
C ARG A 79 26.25 -24.27 -0.38
N ALA A 80 25.35 -25.11 -0.91
CA ALA A 80 25.60 -25.90 -2.10
C ALA A 80 25.89 -25.03 -3.34
N LEU A 81 25.13 -23.92 -3.52
CA LEU A 81 25.36 -22.99 -4.62
C LEU A 81 26.69 -22.24 -4.49
N THR A 82 27.03 -21.81 -3.27
CA THR A 82 28.33 -21.16 -2.99
C THR A 82 29.49 -22.14 -3.23
N ALA A 83 29.35 -23.40 -2.81
CA ALA A 83 30.33 -24.43 -3.08
C ALA A 83 30.49 -24.75 -4.56
N ALA A 84 29.41 -24.57 -5.34
CA ALA A 84 29.43 -24.71 -6.81
C ALA A 84 29.96 -23.45 -7.54
N GLY A 85 30.48 -22.46 -6.81
CA GLY A 85 31.04 -21.23 -7.39
C GLY A 85 30.02 -20.20 -7.87
N VAL A 86 28.72 -20.36 -7.55
CA VAL A 86 27.68 -19.41 -7.94
C VAL A 86 27.72 -18.19 -7.02
N THR A 87 27.90 -17.01 -7.60
CA THR A 87 27.83 -15.74 -6.88
C THR A 87 26.39 -15.43 -6.47
N LEU A 88 26.14 -15.37 -5.15
CA LEU A 88 24.83 -15.12 -4.60
C LEU A 88 24.64 -13.63 -4.30
N PRO A 89 23.41 -13.09 -4.47
CA PRO A 89 23.14 -11.69 -4.17
C PRO A 89 23.40 -11.39 -2.68
N PRO A 90 23.91 -10.17 -2.38
CA PRO A 90 24.15 -9.75 -1.01
C PRO A 90 22.86 -9.71 -0.19
N LYS A 91 23.00 -9.74 1.12
CA LYS A 91 21.88 -9.58 2.06
C LYS A 91 21.98 -8.27 2.81
N ALA A 92 20.83 -7.73 3.21
CA ALA A 92 20.75 -6.44 3.87
C ALA A 92 21.39 -6.38 5.27
N ASN A 93 21.56 -7.52 5.88
CA ASN A 93 22.12 -7.70 7.23
C ASN A 93 21.46 -6.81 8.30
N CYS A 94 20.14 -6.71 8.23
CA CYS A 94 19.30 -5.96 9.16
C CYS A 94 18.37 -6.88 9.96
N GLU A 95 17.60 -6.32 10.89
CA GLU A 95 16.55 -7.08 11.59
C GLU A 95 15.43 -7.50 10.62
N PRO A 96 14.75 -8.65 10.87
CA PRO A 96 13.59 -9.05 10.08
C PRO A 96 12.54 -7.95 10.04
N GLN A 97 11.95 -7.71 8.89
CA GLN A 97 10.99 -6.64 8.70
C GLN A 97 9.56 -7.13 8.80
N ARG A 98 8.68 -6.31 9.38
CA ARG A 98 7.25 -6.62 9.50
C ARG A 98 6.52 -6.46 8.20
N PHE A 99 6.87 -5.44 7.43
CA PHE A 99 6.27 -5.14 6.13
C PHE A 99 7.37 -5.10 5.08
N ILE A 100 7.16 -5.81 3.99
CA ILE A 100 8.08 -5.88 2.85
C ILE A 100 7.28 -5.58 1.60
N ARG A 101 7.75 -4.66 0.76
CA ARG A 101 7.14 -4.33 -0.52
C ARG A 101 8.20 -4.01 -1.56
N GLU A 102 7.85 -4.24 -2.81
CA GLU A 102 8.68 -3.90 -3.97
C GLU A 102 8.17 -2.65 -4.65
N PHE A 103 9.10 -1.82 -5.07
CA PHE A 103 8.85 -0.67 -5.91
C PHE A 103 9.55 -0.89 -7.24
N ARG A 104 8.75 -1.05 -8.29
CA ARG A 104 9.27 -1.17 -9.66
C ARG A 104 9.86 0.15 -10.11
N LEU A 105 10.99 0.07 -10.79
CA LEU A 105 11.71 1.18 -11.39
C LEU A 105 11.77 0.98 -12.91
N ASP A 106 11.87 2.09 -13.66
CA ASP A 106 12.07 2.04 -15.12
C ASP A 106 13.56 1.85 -15.46
N GLN A 107 14.46 2.27 -14.56
CA GLN A 107 15.90 2.16 -14.68
C GLN A 107 16.47 1.23 -13.58
N PRO A 108 17.69 0.74 -13.74
CA PRO A 108 18.38 0.02 -12.67
C PRO A 108 18.41 0.84 -11.38
N ALA A 109 18.38 0.15 -10.24
CA ALA A 109 18.43 0.80 -8.94
C ALA A 109 19.83 1.41 -8.66
N GLU A 110 19.84 2.66 -8.20
CA GLU A 110 21.06 3.34 -7.75
C GLU A 110 21.45 2.92 -6.32
N GLN A 111 20.47 2.43 -5.55
CA GLN A 111 20.62 2.01 -4.17
C GLN A 111 21.34 0.68 -4.07
N LYS A 112 22.01 0.45 -2.92
CA LYS A 112 22.63 -0.83 -2.59
C LYS A 112 21.82 -1.60 -1.55
N VAL A 113 21.96 -2.91 -1.55
CA VAL A 113 21.34 -3.76 -0.51
C VAL A 113 21.96 -3.43 0.83
N GLY A 114 21.13 -3.14 1.83
CA GLY A 114 21.53 -2.69 3.17
C GLY A 114 21.42 -1.19 3.39
N ASP A 115 21.27 -0.37 2.33
CA ASP A 115 21.04 1.06 2.49
C ASP A 115 19.74 1.32 3.26
N VAL A 116 19.73 2.41 4.04
CA VAL A 116 18.56 2.84 4.80
C VAL A 116 17.99 4.11 4.20
N LEU A 117 16.83 3.99 3.61
CA LEU A 117 16.13 5.11 2.98
C LEU A 117 15.39 5.95 4.03
N ARG A 118 15.54 7.27 3.97
CA ARG A 118 14.86 8.25 4.81
C ARG A 118 13.92 9.11 3.97
N ALA A 119 12.85 9.59 4.58
CA ALA A 119 11.85 10.41 3.88
C ALA A 119 12.44 11.72 3.35
N ALA A 120 13.38 12.32 4.08
CA ALA A 120 14.06 13.53 3.67
C ALA A 120 14.88 13.34 2.39
N ASP A 121 15.54 12.17 2.23
CA ASP A 121 16.39 11.89 1.07
C ASP A 121 15.54 11.59 -0.19
N VAL A 122 14.46 10.84 -0.04
CA VAL A 122 13.65 10.39 -1.18
C VAL A 122 12.67 11.46 -1.65
N PHE A 123 12.17 12.31 -0.75
CA PHE A 123 11.11 13.28 -1.07
C PHE A 123 11.57 14.75 -0.99
N ALA A 124 12.89 15.04 -0.90
CA ALA A 124 13.42 16.41 -0.80
C ALA A 124 12.86 17.35 -1.89
N ASP A 125 12.92 16.93 -3.14
CA ASP A 125 12.51 17.72 -4.30
C ASP A 125 11.09 17.42 -4.77
N VAL A 126 10.33 16.60 -4.03
CA VAL A 126 9.02 16.13 -4.42
C VAL A 126 7.93 17.04 -3.88
N LYS A 127 7.16 17.68 -4.77
CA LYS A 127 6.03 18.55 -4.39
C LYS A 127 4.75 17.79 -4.04
N ALA A 128 4.53 16.64 -4.66
CA ALA A 128 3.31 15.86 -4.47
C ALA A 128 3.57 14.35 -4.53
N VAL A 129 2.76 13.61 -3.81
CA VAL A 129 2.88 12.15 -3.66
C VAL A 129 1.56 11.44 -3.93
N ASP A 130 1.68 10.19 -4.37
CA ASP A 130 0.59 9.23 -4.48
C ASP A 130 0.67 8.28 -3.28
N ILE A 131 -0.42 8.15 -2.53
CA ILE A 131 -0.46 7.33 -1.32
C ILE A 131 -1.44 6.18 -1.50
N THR A 132 -0.92 4.98 -1.37
CA THR A 132 -1.70 3.74 -1.41
C THR A 132 -1.84 3.17 -0.01
N GLY A 133 -3.06 2.88 0.39
CA GLY A 133 -3.36 2.25 1.68
C GLY A 133 -4.55 1.30 1.56
N THR A 134 -4.84 0.59 2.64
CA THR A 134 -6.04 -0.23 2.75
C THR A 134 -7.15 0.56 3.42
N SER A 135 -8.29 0.74 2.76
CA SER A 135 -9.42 1.48 3.30
C SER A 135 -10.00 0.80 4.54
N LYS A 136 -10.72 1.55 5.36
CA LYS A 136 -11.45 0.99 6.50
C LYS A 136 -12.49 -0.01 6.01
N GLY A 137 -12.53 -1.21 6.59
CA GLY A 137 -13.56 -2.20 6.33
C GLY A 137 -14.93 -1.76 6.87
N ARG A 138 -15.99 -2.05 6.13
CA ARG A 138 -17.38 -1.76 6.51
C ARG A 138 -18.23 -3.02 6.62
N GLY A 139 -17.58 -4.18 6.57
CA GLY A 139 -18.27 -5.48 6.63
C GLY A 139 -19.12 -5.76 5.39
N THR A 140 -20.19 -6.54 5.56
CA THR A 140 -21.19 -6.79 4.53
C THR A 140 -22.17 -5.63 4.47
N ALA A 141 -22.29 -4.99 3.32
CA ALA A 141 -23.15 -3.83 3.11
C ALA A 141 -24.19 -4.13 2.02
N GLY A 142 -25.40 -3.60 2.22
CA GLY A 142 -26.45 -3.64 1.21
C GLY A 142 -26.15 -2.73 0.03
N VAL A 143 -26.93 -2.89 -1.04
CA VAL A 143 -26.72 -2.18 -2.32
C VAL A 143 -26.83 -0.66 -2.21
N MET A 144 -27.65 -0.15 -1.30
CA MET A 144 -27.77 1.28 -1.08
C MET A 144 -26.45 1.88 -0.57
N LYS A 145 -25.82 1.24 0.43
CA LYS A 145 -24.56 1.73 1.00
C LYS A 145 -23.35 1.42 0.12
N ARG A 146 -23.36 0.25 -0.52
CA ARG A 146 -22.20 -0.20 -1.32
C ARG A 146 -22.14 0.45 -2.69
N HIS A 147 -23.29 0.68 -3.31
CA HIS A 147 -23.38 1.13 -4.70
C HIS A 147 -24.25 2.38 -4.90
N ASN A 148 -24.71 3.02 -3.80
CA ASN A 148 -25.55 4.22 -3.81
C ASN A 148 -26.88 4.03 -4.58
N PHE A 149 -27.48 2.85 -4.46
CA PHE A 149 -28.80 2.60 -5.03
C PHE A 149 -29.88 3.40 -4.29
N ALA A 150 -30.87 3.92 -5.01
CA ALA A 150 -31.94 4.70 -4.44
C ALA A 150 -32.90 3.86 -3.57
N GLY A 151 -33.00 2.55 -3.82
CA GLY A 151 -34.00 1.70 -3.21
C GLY A 151 -35.36 1.84 -3.88
N LEU A 152 -36.41 1.36 -3.21
CA LEU A 152 -37.80 1.47 -3.70
C LEU A 152 -38.57 2.49 -2.86
N LYS A 153 -39.72 2.92 -3.36
CA LYS A 153 -40.57 3.94 -2.71
C LYS A 153 -40.94 3.54 -1.29
N ALA A 154 -41.09 4.52 -0.40
CA ALA A 154 -41.46 4.31 0.99
C ALA A 154 -42.97 3.96 1.17
N SER A 155 -43.79 4.28 0.18
CA SER A 155 -45.24 4.09 0.17
C SER A 155 -45.68 3.24 -1.04
N HIS A 156 -47.00 3.17 -1.29
CA HIS A 156 -47.60 2.40 -2.38
C HIS A 156 -47.36 0.88 -2.29
N GLY A 157 -47.46 0.30 -1.08
CA GLY A 157 -47.48 -1.13 -0.84
C GLY A 157 -46.17 -1.88 -1.05
N VAL A 158 -45.02 -1.17 -1.03
CA VAL A 158 -43.70 -1.80 -1.24
C VAL A 158 -43.33 -2.83 -0.14
N LYS A 159 -43.87 -2.71 1.07
CA LYS A 159 -43.62 -3.62 2.21
C LYS A 159 -42.11 -3.80 2.49
N LYS A 160 -41.60 -5.05 2.44
CA LYS A 160 -40.24 -5.41 2.88
C LYS A 160 -39.14 -5.09 1.87
N HIS A 161 -39.44 -4.49 0.70
CA HIS A 161 -38.50 -4.29 -0.38
C HIS A 161 -37.89 -2.88 -0.48
N HIS A 162 -38.10 -2.01 0.51
CA HIS A 162 -37.63 -0.62 0.49
C HIS A 162 -36.15 -0.48 0.19
N ARG A 163 -35.30 -1.40 0.64
CA ARG A 163 -33.84 -1.37 0.48
C ARG A 163 -33.30 -2.42 -0.49
N ALA A 164 -34.16 -3.01 -1.29
CA ALA A 164 -33.78 -4.02 -2.28
C ALA A 164 -33.09 -3.41 -3.51
N PRO A 165 -32.30 -4.20 -4.25
CA PRO A 165 -31.62 -3.73 -5.46
C PRO A 165 -32.55 -3.41 -6.62
N GLY A 166 -33.79 -3.88 -6.58
CA GLY A 166 -34.75 -3.86 -7.70
C GLY A 166 -34.52 -5.05 -8.63
N SER A 167 -34.89 -4.91 -9.90
CA SER A 167 -34.73 -5.96 -10.89
C SER A 167 -33.26 -6.28 -11.12
N ILE A 168 -32.91 -7.56 -11.16
CA ILE A 168 -31.56 -8.04 -11.50
C ILE A 168 -31.43 -8.44 -12.98
N GLY A 169 -32.44 -8.16 -13.78
CA GLY A 169 -32.55 -8.52 -15.19
C GLY A 169 -33.25 -9.87 -15.39
N SER A 170 -33.63 -10.13 -16.65
CA SER A 170 -34.15 -11.43 -17.07
C SER A 170 -33.02 -12.30 -17.61
N HIS A 171 -32.97 -13.53 -17.17
CA HIS A 171 -32.05 -14.55 -17.70
C HIS A 171 -32.78 -15.60 -18.54
N ALA A 172 -34.00 -15.31 -18.96
CA ALA A 172 -34.91 -16.22 -19.71
C ALA A 172 -34.45 -16.46 -21.16
N SER A 173 -33.50 -15.71 -21.67
CA SER A 173 -32.99 -15.96 -23.04
C SER A 173 -31.90 -17.04 -23.05
N ASN A 174 -31.71 -17.68 -24.19
CA ASN A 174 -30.86 -18.83 -24.55
C ASN A 174 -29.36 -18.79 -24.10
N ARG A 175 -29.02 -18.01 -23.10
CA ARG A 175 -27.64 -17.87 -22.63
C ARG A 175 -27.31 -18.67 -21.38
N GLY A 176 -28.09 -19.72 -21.12
CA GLY A 176 -27.81 -20.70 -20.07
C GLY A 176 -28.08 -20.22 -18.64
N SER A 177 -27.72 -21.04 -17.76
CA SER A 177 -27.76 -21.06 -16.31
C SER A 177 -28.00 -19.77 -15.54
N GLY A 178 -29.05 -19.14 -15.50
CA GLY A 178 -29.57 -18.12 -14.57
C GLY A 178 -28.61 -17.43 -13.53
N ARG A 179 -27.29 -17.47 -13.72
CA ARG A 179 -26.34 -16.79 -12.84
C ARG A 179 -26.20 -15.32 -13.22
N PRO A 180 -26.18 -14.41 -12.24
CA PRO A 180 -25.88 -13.01 -12.51
C PRO A 180 -24.54 -12.86 -13.23
N LYS A 181 -24.45 -11.93 -14.18
CA LYS A 181 -23.22 -11.65 -14.89
C LYS A 181 -22.14 -11.12 -13.93
N LYS A 182 -20.87 -11.39 -14.24
CA LYS A 182 -19.74 -10.79 -13.51
C LYS A 182 -19.86 -9.26 -13.52
N GLY A 183 -19.54 -8.62 -12.38
CA GLY A 183 -19.66 -7.16 -12.23
C GLY A 183 -21.07 -6.68 -11.87
N HIS A 184 -22.07 -7.55 -11.73
CA HIS A 184 -23.40 -7.17 -11.25
C HIS A 184 -23.29 -6.52 -9.84
N LYS A 185 -23.91 -5.34 -9.71
CA LYS A 185 -23.92 -4.59 -8.45
C LYS A 185 -24.87 -5.22 -7.44
N ALA A 186 -24.34 -5.95 -6.48
CA ALA A 186 -25.09 -6.65 -5.43
C ALA A 186 -24.54 -6.31 -4.04
N ALA A 187 -25.29 -6.69 -3.01
CA ALA A 187 -24.80 -6.64 -1.63
C ALA A 187 -23.52 -7.50 -1.48
N GLY A 188 -22.66 -7.15 -0.52
CA GLY A 188 -21.45 -7.88 -0.24
C GLY A 188 -20.44 -7.08 0.58
N ARG A 189 -19.21 -7.60 0.70
CA ARG A 189 -18.14 -6.93 1.44
C ARG A 189 -17.84 -5.56 0.84
N TYR A 190 -17.67 -4.58 1.73
CA TYR A 190 -17.35 -3.20 1.38
C TYR A 190 -16.20 -2.68 2.23
N GLY A 191 -15.29 -1.94 1.60
CA GLY A 191 -14.06 -1.49 2.23
C GLY A 191 -13.02 -2.61 2.40
N ALA A 192 -11.97 -2.35 3.18
CA ALA A 192 -10.77 -3.17 3.29
C ALA A 192 -10.11 -3.45 1.92
N GLU A 193 -10.24 -2.51 1.01
CA GLU A 193 -9.72 -2.55 -0.34
C GLU A 193 -8.47 -1.68 -0.45
N ARG A 194 -7.56 -2.07 -1.34
CA ARG A 194 -6.39 -1.24 -1.67
C ARG A 194 -6.84 -0.04 -2.50
N ILE A 195 -6.65 1.16 -1.94
CA ILE A 195 -7.01 2.43 -2.56
C ILE A 195 -5.77 3.30 -2.67
N THR A 196 -5.63 3.97 -3.81
CA THR A 196 -4.57 4.97 -4.03
C THR A 196 -5.22 6.34 -4.19
N ILE A 197 -4.80 7.29 -3.35
CA ILE A 197 -5.11 8.71 -3.54
C ILE A 197 -3.88 9.34 -4.18
N ARG A 198 -4.11 10.04 -5.28
CA ARG A 198 -3.05 10.59 -6.12
C ARG A 198 -2.90 12.09 -5.92
N ASN A 199 -1.70 12.58 -6.16
CA ASN A 199 -1.38 13.99 -6.23
C ASN A 199 -1.68 14.76 -4.92
N LEU A 200 -1.28 14.19 -3.78
CA LEU A 200 -1.37 14.87 -2.49
C LEU A 200 -0.14 15.76 -2.31
N ALA A 201 -0.36 17.06 -2.11
CA ALA A 201 0.73 18.01 -1.88
C ALA A 201 1.44 17.71 -0.55
N ILE A 202 2.76 17.75 -0.56
CA ILE A 202 3.57 17.71 0.67
C ILE A 202 3.55 19.10 1.28
N VAL A 203 3.20 19.17 2.55
CA VAL A 203 3.17 20.42 3.34
C VAL A 203 4.49 20.60 4.08
N LYS A 204 4.98 19.54 4.72
CA LYS A 204 6.21 19.56 5.53
C LYS A 204 6.84 18.18 5.58
N ILE A 205 8.16 18.13 5.61
CA ILE A 205 8.95 16.93 5.92
C ILE A 205 9.73 17.23 7.21
N ASP A 206 9.61 16.35 8.18
CA ASP A 206 10.40 16.38 9.42
C ASP A 206 11.38 15.21 9.37
N ALA A 207 12.66 15.54 9.22
CA ALA A 207 13.72 14.55 9.10
C ALA A 207 14.01 13.84 10.43
N ASP A 208 13.92 14.56 11.55
CA ASP A 208 14.29 14.06 12.88
C ASP A 208 13.31 12.98 13.36
N HIS A 209 12.02 13.20 13.14
CA HIS A 209 10.96 12.29 13.56
C HIS A 209 10.47 11.38 12.43
N HIS A 210 11.07 11.44 11.25
CA HIS A 210 10.64 10.70 10.05
C HIS A 210 9.18 10.94 9.69
N LEU A 211 8.70 12.19 9.81
CA LEU A 211 7.31 12.54 9.52
C LEU A 211 7.19 13.18 8.14
N LEU A 212 6.16 12.76 7.44
CA LEU A 212 5.71 13.36 6.19
C LEU A 212 4.29 13.88 6.39
N VAL A 213 4.11 15.19 6.26
CA VAL A 213 2.82 15.86 6.40
C VAL A 213 2.28 16.13 5.01
N VAL A 214 1.12 15.55 4.69
CA VAL A 214 0.48 15.68 3.37
C VAL A 214 -0.88 16.35 3.49
N ARG A 215 -1.23 17.17 2.50
CA ARG A 215 -2.52 17.85 2.45
C ARG A 215 -3.64 16.87 2.15
N GLY A 216 -4.68 16.86 2.98
CA GLY A 216 -5.89 16.08 2.77
C GLY A 216 -5.91 14.72 3.45
N ALA A 217 -6.82 13.86 3.01
CA ALA A 217 -7.08 12.56 3.62
C ALA A 217 -6.26 11.43 3.00
N VAL A 218 -5.87 10.45 3.83
CA VAL A 218 -5.15 9.24 3.42
C VAL A 218 -6.00 8.02 3.78
N PRO A 219 -6.08 7.00 2.91
CA PRO A 219 -6.92 5.83 3.15
C PRO A 219 -6.45 5.02 4.38
N GLY A 220 -7.41 4.42 5.05
CA GLY A 220 -7.16 3.51 6.16
C GLY A 220 -7.33 4.13 7.56
N PRO A 221 -7.26 3.30 8.60
CA PRO A 221 -7.27 3.72 9.99
C PRO A 221 -5.92 4.31 10.41
N ASN A 222 -5.88 4.99 11.56
CA ASN A 222 -4.63 5.33 12.22
C ASN A 222 -3.89 4.04 12.59
N GLY A 223 -2.56 4.02 12.44
CA GLY A 223 -1.75 2.82 12.56
C GLY A 223 -1.74 1.94 11.29
N GLY A 224 -2.52 2.28 10.26
CA GLY A 224 -2.54 1.54 8.99
C GLY A 224 -1.27 1.75 8.16
N LEU A 225 -0.81 0.66 7.52
CA LEU A 225 0.32 0.72 6.58
C LEU A 225 -0.05 1.52 5.33
N VAL A 226 0.85 2.37 4.89
CA VAL A 226 0.74 3.12 3.64
C VAL A 226 2.01 2.97 2.81
N MET A 227 1.85 3.04 1.50
CA MET A 227 2.92 3.12 0.52
C MET A 227 2.88 4.52 -0.08
N VAL A 228 3.98 5.24 -0.03
CA VAL A 228 4.13 6.61 -0.52
C VAL A 228 5.03 6.60 -1.74
N ARG A 229 4.62 7.21 -2.83
CA ARG A 229 5.42 7.36 -4.05
C ARG A 229 5.36 8.80 -4.55
N PRO A 230 6.41 9.32 -5.17
CA PRO A 230 6.29 10.54 -5.95
C PRO A 230 5.19 10.40 -7.00
N THR A 231 4.40 11.45 -7.20
CA THR A 231 3.36 11.42 -8.22
C THR A 231 3.98 11.43 -9.61
N ASN A 232 3.39 10.69 -10.53
CA ASN A 232 3.71 10.78 -11.96
C ASN A 232 2.74 11.67 -12.74
N LYS A 233 1.83 12.35 -12.05
CA LYS A 233 0.93 13.32 -12.66
C LYS A 233 1.68 14.63 -12.85
N LYS A 234 1.85 15.02 -14.10
CA LYS A 234 2.31 16.36 -14.50
C LYS A 234 1.21 17.38 -14.31
#